data_3973699fad1534e442adc9f62c061dd5
#
_entry.id   3973699fad1534e442adc9f62c061dd5
#
_cell.length_a   1.000
_cell.length_b   1.000
_cell.length_c   1.000
_cell.angle_alpha   90.00
_cell.angle_beta   90.00
_cell.angle_gamma   90.00
#
_symmetry.space_group_name_H-M   'P 1'
#
loop_
_entity.id
_entity.type
_entity.pdbx_description
1 polymer ?
#
loop_
_entity_poly.entity_id
_entity_poly.type
_entity_poly.pdbx_seq_one_letter_code
_entity_poly.pdbx_strand_id
1 'polypeptide(L)'
;YWTTLAQQLDTAGFDALFIADALGQLDVWQGKPDAALRLAAQMPVNDPLLLVSAMAAVTQHLGFGITVSATYEHPYLPAREFTALDHLTRGRIAWNVVTSMLDSAARNLGLTRQLPHDERYDRAQEFLDVTAKLWEGSWEEDAVSRDKANSLYSDPQKVHAIQHHGRWYQVPDAHLSEPSPQRTPV
;
A
#
# COMPACT_ATOMS: atom_id res chain seq x y z
N TYR A 1 10.75 -14.18 13.58
CA TYR A 1 11.58 -12.98 13.51
C TYR A 1 10.74 -11.71 13.51
N TRP A 2 9.87 -11.46 12.51
CA TRP A 2 9.15 -10.20 12.35
C TRP A 2 8.24 -9.84 13.53
N THR A 3 7.49 -10.80 14.04
CA THR A 3 6.61 -10.61 15.22
C THR A 3 7.42 -10.33 16.50
N THR A 4 8.53 -11.02 16.70
CA THR A 4 9.42 -10.77 17.84
C THR A 4 10.07 -9.39 17.77
N LEU A 5 10.55 -9.00 16.56
CA LEU A 5 11.11 -7.67 16.33
C LEU A 5 10.06 -6.57 16.63
N ALA A 6 8.85 -6.72 16.09
CA ALA A 6 7.77 -5.76 16.30
C ALA A 6 7.42 -5.61 17.80
N GLN A 7 7.32 -6.73 18.54
CA GLN A 7 7.09 -6.68 19.99
C GLN A 7 8.21 -5.97 20.76
N GLN A 8 9.47 -6.20 20.38
CA GLN A 8 10.61 -5.53 20.99
C GLN A 8 10.58 -4.01 20.74
N LEU A 9 10.29 -3.59 19.50
CA LEU A 9 10.18 -2.19 19.15
C LEU A 9 9.01 -1.51 19.86
N ASP A 10 7.84 -2.15 19.89
CA ASP A 10 6.65 -1.64 20.58
C ASP A 10 6.91 -1.47 22.09
N THR A 11 7.51 -2.47 22.73
CA THR A 11 7.88 -2.44 24.16
C THR A 11 8.95 -1.39 24.46
N ALA A 12 9.89 -1.17 23.54
CA ALA A 12 10.95 -0.17 23.67
C ALA A 12 10.47 1.25 23.40
N GLY A 13 9.21 1.45 22.99
CA GLY A 13 8.62 2.77 22.77
C GLY A 13 8.99 3.43 21.44
N PHE A 14 9.30 2.65 20.41
CA PHE A 14 9.44 3.19 19.06
C PHE A 14 8.08 3.59 18.51
N ASP A 15 8.03 4.73 17.81
CA ASP A 15 6.80 5.24 17.21
C ASP A 15 6.40 4.44 15.98
N ALA A 16 7.36 4.06 15.13
CA ALA A 16 7.08 3.34 13.90
C ALA A 16 8.26 2.47 13.43
N LEU A 17 7.93 1.44 12.67
CA LEU A 17 8.86 0.62 11.88
C LEU A 17 8.65 0.95 10.39
N PHE A 18 9.69 1.49 9.76
CA PHE A 18 9.72 1.71 8.32
C PHE A 18 10.35 0.51 7.62
N ILE A 19 9.65 -0.04 6.61
CA ILE A 19 10.14 -1.17 5.82
C ILE A 19 10.23 -0.75 4.35
N ALA A 20 11.47 -0.63 3.87
CA ALA A 20 11.75 -0.43 2.46
C ALA A 20 11.46 -1.70 1.65
N ASP A 21 11.03 -1.53 0.42
CA ASP A 21 10.84 -2.63 -0.53
C ASP A 21 11.34 -2.28 -1.92
N ALA A 22 11.73 -3.31 -2.66
CA ALA A 22 12.13 -3.22 -4.06
C ALA A 22 11.75 -4.52 -4.78
N LEU A 23 11.02 -4.40 -5.90
CA LEU A 23 10.50 -5.53 -6.68
C LEU A 23 11.53 -6.12 -7.64
N GLY A 24 12.79 -5.71 -7.53
CA GLY A 24 13.89 -6.13 -8.39
C GLY A 24 15.16 -6.39 -7.63
N GLN A 25 16.07 -7.11 -8.28
CA GLN A 25 17.40 -7.41 -7.77
C GLN A 25 18.32 -6.20 -7.94
N LEU A 26 19.17 -5.95 -6.93
CA LEU A 26 20.25 -4.97 -7.05
C LEU A 26 21.37 -5.54 -7.95
N ASP A 27 21.27 -5.25 -9.23
CA ASP A 27 22.21 -5.70 -10.28
C ASP A 27 23.13 -4.59 -10.81
N VAL A 28 23.21 -3.46 -10.10
CA VAL A 28 23.98 -2.28 -10.56
C VAL A 28 25.49 -2.53 -10.54
N TRP A 29 25.99 -3.24 -9.53
CA TRP A 29 27.41 -3.56 -9.46
C TRP A 29 27.80 -4.63 -10.48
N GLN A 30 28.64 -4.26 -11.44
CA GLN A 30 29.09 -5.14 -12.53
C GLN A 30 27.96 -5.76 -13.38
N GLY A 31 26.76 -5.18 -13.35
CA GLY A 31 25.60 -5.69 -14.08
C GLY A 31 25.09 -7.06 -13.60
N LYS A 32 25.37 -7.44 -12.34
CA LYS A 32 25.02 -8.74 -11.76
C LYS A 32 24.56 -8.61 -10.31
N PRO A 33 23.65 -9.49 -9.85
CA PRO A 33 23.19 -9.49 -8.47
C PRO A 33 24.15 -10.18 -7.48
N ASP A 34 25.29 -10.71 -7.93
CA ASP A 34 26.18 -11.57 -7.13
C ASP A 34 26.62 -10.90 -5.82
N ALA A 35 26.95 -9.60 -5.86
CA ALA A 35 27.35 -8.86 -4.66
C ALA A 35 26.21 -8.73 -3.66
N ALA A 36 24.99 -8.41 -4.13
CA ALA A 36 23.80 -8.32 -3.30
C ALA A 36 23.46 -9.65 -2.64
N LEU A 37 23.51 -10.75 -3.39
CA LEU A 37 23.27 -12.09 -2.87
C LEU A 37 24.32 -12.52 -1.83
N ARG A 38 25.61 -12.26 -2.08
CA ARG A 38 26.69 -12.62 -1.15
C ARG A 38 26.66 -11.87 0.16
N LEU A 39 26.20 -10.62 0.13
CA LEU A 39 26.17 -9.72 1.28
C LEU A 39 24.79 -9.58 1.92
N ALA A 40 23.79 -10.28 1.41
CA ALA A 40 22.39 -10.16 1.79
C ALA A 40 21.90 -8.68 1.75
N ALA A 41 22.33 -7.94 0.72
CA ALA A 41 21.98 -6.55 0.54
C ALA A 41 20.61 -6.46 -0.17
N GLN A 42 19.54 -6.21 0.60
CA GLN A 42 18.14 -6.18 0.15
C GLN A 42 17.66 -7.49 -0.55
N MET A 43 18.36 -8.58 -0.28
CA MET A 43 17.98 -9.94 -0.71
C MET A 43 18.57 -10.96 0.27
N PRO A 44 17.77 -11.91 0.79
CA PRO A 44 16.34 -12.09 0.52
C PRO A 44 15.45 -11.03 1.23
N VAL A 45 14.29 -10.74 0.66
CA VAL A 45 13.27 -9.86 1.23
C VAL A 45 11.89 -10.52 1.10
N ASN A 46 11.03 -10.28 2.07
CA ASN A 46 9.63 -10.72 2.04
C ASN A 46 8.74 -9.52 1.73
N ASP A 47 7.56 -9.78 1.20
CA ASP A 47 6.56 -8.74 0.96
C ASP A 47 6.16 -8.05 2.28
N PRO A 48 6.44 -6.75 2.45
CA PRO A 48 6.21 -6.06 3.69
C PRO A 48 4.72 -5.86 4.01
N LEU A 49 3.84 -5.74 3.01
CA LEU A 49 2.39 -5.63 3.23
C LEU A 49 1.84 -6.84 3.97
N LEU A 50 2.25 -8.04 3.59
CA LEU A 50 1.81 -9.28 4.23
C LEU A 50 2.34 -9.41 5.66
N LEU A 51 3.53 -8.88 5.94
CA LEU A 51 4.16 -8.92 7.26
C LEU A 51 3.42 -8.06 8.29
N VAL A 52 2.85 -6.93 7.89
CA VAL A 52 2.15 -5.99 8.78
C VAL A 52 1.05 -6.67 9.57
N SER A 53 0.24 -7.50 8.94
CA SER A 53 -0.88 -8.18 9.61
C SER A 53 -0.42 -9.00 10.83
N ALA A 54 0.68 -9.74 10.68
CA ALA A 54 1.26 -10.55 11.76
C ALA A 54 1.90 -9.67 12.85
N MET A 55 2.58 -8.60 12.48
CA MET A 55 3.22 -7.67 13.41
C MET A 55 2.18 -6.85 14.19
N ALA A 56 1.12 -6.39 13.53
CA ALA A 56 0.04 -5.63 14.15
C ALA A 56 -0.72 -6.44 15.20
N ALA A 57 -0.87 -7.75 14.98
CA ALA A 57 -1.56 -8.64 15.91
C ALA A 57 -0.84 -8.78 17.27
N VAL A 58 0.44 -8.47 17.34
CA VAL A 58 1.29 -8.63 18.55
C VAL A 58 1.80 -7.28 19.10
N THR A 59 1.31 -6.16 18.59
CA THR A 59 1.72 -4.79 18.98
C THR A 59 0.50 -3.94 19.32
N GLN A 60 0.70 -2.88 20.13
CA GLN A 60 -0.38 -1.97 20.54
C GLN A 60 -0.18 -0.54 20.01
N HIS A 61 1.06 -0.06 19.90
CA HIS A 61 1.39 1.34 19.63
C HIS A 61 2.23 1.52 18.37
N LEU A 62 3.07 0.53 18.02
CA LEU A 62 4.00 0.62 16.89
C LEU A 62 3.25 0.85 15.57
N GLY A 63 3.61 1.95 14.88
CA GLY A 63 3.16 2.23 13.52
C GLY A 63 4.00 1.49 12.48
N PHE A 64 3.47 1.37 11.25
CA PHE A 64 4.12 0.63 10.15
C PHE A 64 4.14 1.50 8.90
N GLY A 65 5.33 1.98 8.50
CA GLY A 65 5.55 2.67 7.23
C GLY A 65 6.02 1.69 6.16
N ILE A 66 5.16 1.40 5.17
CA ILE A 66 5.40 0.34 4.20
C ILE A 66 5.60 0.92 2.80
N THR A 67 6.64 0.44 2.12
CA THR A 67 6.94 0.83 0.75
C THR A 67 6.10 0.03 -0.23
N VAL A 68 5.33 0.72 -1.07
CA VAL A 68 4.60 0.13 -2.20
C VAL A 68 4.77 1.01 -3.43
N SER A 69 5.05 0.38 -4.56
CA SER A 69 5.30 1.07 -5.82
C SER A 69 4.01 1.50 -6.52
N ALA A 70 3.93 2.78 -6.88
CA ALA A 70 2.84 3.32 -7.72
C ALA A 70 3.07 3.12 -9.24
N THR A 71 4.05 2.29 -9.63
CA THR A 71 4.40 2.11 -11.06
C THR A 71 3.77 0.87 -11.67
N TYR A 72 3.70 -0.24 -10.93
CA TYR A 72 3.44 -1.54 -11.55
C TYR A 72 2.06 -2.09 -11.28
N GLU A 73 1.43 -1.71 -10.18
CA GLU A 73 0.12 -2.19 -9.81
C GLU A 73 -1.00 -1.28 -10.31
N HIS A 74 -2.21 -1.79 -10.23
CA HIS A 74 -3.42 -1.00 -10.47
C HIS A 74 -3.86 -0.35 -9.14
N PRO A 75 -4.13 0.98 -9.07
CA PRO A 75 -4.36 1.72 -7.83
C PRO A 75 -5.51 1.18 -6.96
N TYR A 76 -6.47 0.50 -7.56
CA TYR A 76 -7.58 -0.12 -6.85
C TYR A 76 -7.13 -1.21 -5.86
N LEU A 77 -6.08 -1.98 -6.20
CA LEU A 77 -5.58 -3.06 -5.35
C LEU A 77 -4.91 -2.53 -4.07
N PRO A 78 -3.88 -1.67 -4.16
CA PRO A 78 -3.30 -1.06 -2.96
C PRO A 78 -4.30 -0.25 -2.13
N ALA A 79 -5.28 0.43 -2.76
CA ALA A 79 -6.32 1.10 -2.01
C ALA A 79 -7.09 0.14 -1.08
N ARG A 80 -7.45 -1.06 -1.57
CA ARG A 80 -8.10 -2.10 -0.74
C ARG A 80 -7.18 -2.66 0.34
N GLU A 81 -5.93 -2.93 -0.02
CA GLU A 81 -4.93 -3.53 0.88
C GLU A 81 -4.64 -2.59 2.04
N PHE A 82 -4.38 -1.33 1.76
CA PHE A 82 -4.14 -0.32 2.80
C PHE A 82 -5.38 -0.08 3.68
N THR A 83 -6.59 -0.06 3.12
CA THR A 83 -7.82 0.02 3.93
C THR A 83 -7.94 -1.18 4.88
N ALA A 84 -7.69 -2.39 4.38
CA ALA A 84 -7.71 -3.59 5.23
C ALA A 84 -6.64 -3.54 6.33
N LEU A 85 -5.42 -3.11 6.00
CA LEU A 85 -4.35 -2.94 6.97
C LEU A 85 -4.64 -1.83 7.98
N ASP A 86 -5.29 -0.74 7.56
CA ASP A 86 -5.66 0.34 8.45
C ASP A 86 -6.69 -0.12 9.49
N HIS A 87 -7.69 -0.91 9.09
CA HIS A 87 -8.59 -1.58 10.02
C HIS A 87 -7.86 -2.53 10.98
N LEU A 88 -6.98 -3.39 10.45
CA LEU A 88 -6.24 -4.38 11.25
C LEU A 88 -5.26 -3.73 12.23
N THR A 89 -4.63 -2.66 11.82
CA THR A 89 -3.67 -1.91 12.65
C THR A 89 -4.35 -0.88 13.56
N ARG A 90 -5.64 -0.60 13.37
CA ARG A 90 -6.39 0.45 14.08
C ARG A 90 -5.77 1.83 13.86
N GLY A 91 -5.50 2.18 12.62
CA GLY A 91 -4.97 3.49 12.27
C GLY A 91 -3.44 3.62 12.42
N ARG A 92 -2.68 2.53 12.30
CA ARG A 92 -1.23 2.53 12.49
C ARG A 92 -0.45 2.15 11.22
N ILE A 93 -1.05 2.32 10.04
CA ILE A 93 -0.39 2.04 8.75
C ILE A 93 -0.06 3.35 8.04
N ALA A 94 1.11 3.40 7.40
CA ALA A 94 1.54 4.50 6.55
C ALA A 94 2.12 3.97 5.25
N TRP A 95 1.99 4.74 4.17
CA TRP A 95 2.45 4.38 2.84
C TRP A 95 3.64 5.21 2.40
N ASN A 96 4.78 4.57 2.22
CA ASN A 96 5.91 5.14 1.50
C ASN A 96 5.73 4.91 -0.01
N VAL A 97 5.25 5.94 -0.69
CA VAL A 97 5.00 5.93 -2.13
C VAL A 97 6.33 6.03 -2.89
N VAL A 98 6.60 5.07 -3.76
CA VAL A 98 7.78 5.08 -4.63
C VAL A 98 7.40 4.83 -6.09
N THR A 99 8.20 5.36 -7.02
CA THR A 99 8.01 5.14 -8.46
C THR A 99 8.92 4.05 -9.01
N SER A 100 9.66 3.36 -8.14
CA SER A 100 10.66 2.36 -8.49
C SER A 100 11.76 2.89 -9.44
N MET A 101 12.90 2.22 -9.54
CA MET A 101 13.99 2.68 -10.40
C MET A 101 14.76 1.56 -11.09
N LEU A 102 14.61 0.32 -10.63
CA LEU A 102 15.39 -0.81 -11.09
C LEU A 102 14.83 -1.40 -12.39
N ASP A 103 15.67 -1.57 -13.42
CA ASP A 103 15.32 -2.29 -14.63
C ASP A 103 14.96 -3.76 -14.34
N SER A 104 15.59 -4.37 -13.33
CA SER A 104 15.28 -5.73 -12.89
C SER A 104 13.82 -5.85 -12.37
N ALA A 105 13.31 -4.84 -11.68
CA ALA A 105 11.89 -4.79 -11.27
C ALA A 105 10.97 -4.70 -12.48
N ALA A 106 11.28 -3.82 -13.43
CA ALA A 106 10.51 -3.67 -14.65
C ALA A 106 10.45 -4.99 -15.45
N ARG A 107 11.60 -5.68 -15.60
CA ARG A 107 11.66 -6.99 -16.29
C ARG A 107 10.85 -8.07 -15.58
N ASN A 108 10.90 -8.14 -14.24
CA ASN A 108 10.12 -9.10 -13.46
C ASN A 108 8.61 -8.92 -13.64
N LEU A 109 8.18 -7.69 -13.97
CA LEU A 109 6.78 -7.30 -14.12
C LEU A 109 6.35 -7.13 -15.61
N GLY A 110 7.12 -7.74 -16.52
CA GLY A 110 6.75 -7.90 -17.94
C GLY A 110 7.16 -6.76 -18.85
N LEU A 111 7.87 -5.76 -18.36
CA LEU A 111 8.44 -4.69 -19.19
C LEU A 111 9.85 -5.08 -19.69
N THR A 112 10.26 -4.52 -20.81
CA THR A 112 11.63 -4.73 -21.32
C THR A 112 12.68 -3.93 -20.57
N ARG A 113 12.29 -2.76 -20.07
CA ARG A 113 13.11 -1.82 -19.28
C ARG A 113 12.20 -0.95 -18.42
N GLN A 114 12.80 -0.22 -17.48
CA GLN A 114 12.09 0.75 -16.67
C GLN A 114 11.48 1.88 -17.52
N LEU A 115 10.31 2.35 -17.12
CA LEU A 115 9.69 3.52 -17.73
C LEU A 115 10.57 4.77 -17.53
N PRO A 116 10.52 5.75 -18.46
CA PRO A 116 11.18 7.04 -18.29
C PRO A 116 10.84 7.69 -16.96
N HIS A 117 11.80 8.45 -16.40
CA HIS A 117 11.64 9.09 -15.09
C HIS A 117 10.32 9.89 -14.99
N ASP A 118 10.09 10.84 -15.88
CA ASP A 118 8.95 11.73 -15.80
C ASP A 118 7.61 11.00 -16.02
N GLU A 119 7.59 10.01 -16.92
CA GLU A 119 6.39 9.18 -17.13
C GLU A 119 5.99 8.40 -15.87
N ARG A 120 6.97 7.93 -15.07
CA ARG A 120 6.69 7.26 -13.79
C ARG A 120 6.05 8.21 -12.79
N TYR A 121 6.47 9.46 -12.74
CA TYR A 121 5.88 10.46 -11.85
C TYR A 121 4.50 10.90 -12.31
N ASP A 122 4.31 11.13 -13.62
CA ASP A 122 2.99 11.43 -14.17
C ASP A 122 1.98 10.30 -13.86
N ARG A 123 2.42 9.05 -14.05
CA ARG A 123 1.61 7.87 -13.73
C ARG A 123 1.33 7.76 -12.23
N ALA A 124 2.32 8.02 -11.38
CA ALA A 124 2.15 8.01 -9.94
C ALA A 124 1.18 9.09 -9.46
N GLN A 125 1.18 10.26 -10.10
CA GLN A 125 0.20 11.31 -9.79
C GLN A 125 -1.23 10.81 -10.02
N GLU A 126 -1.52 10.23 -11.19
CA GLU A 126 -2.85 9.67 -11.46
C GLU A 126 -3.19 8.50 -10.52
N PHE A 127 -2.19 7.67 -10.17
CA PHE A 127 -2.36 6.61 -9.20
C PHE A 127 -2.83 7.15 -7.84
N LEU A 128 -2.17 8.18 -7.33
CA LEU A 128 -2.53 8.84 -6.07
C LEU A 128 -3.91 9.52 -6.13
N ASP A 129 -4.23 10.14 -7.26
CA ASP A 129 -5.55 10.74 -7.48
C ASP A 129 -6.66 9.68 -7.40
N VAL A 130 -6.42 8.49 -7.95
CA VAL A 130 -7.37 7.37 -7.89
C VAL A 130 -7.51 6.84 -6.46
N THR A 131 -6.39 6.59 -5.77
CA THR A 131 -6.44 6.08 -4.39
C THR A 131 -7.12 7.06 -3.45
N ALA A 132 -6.82 8.37 -3.57
CA ALA A 132 -7.49 9.41 -2.80
C ALA A 132 -9.00 9.46 -3.07
N LYS A 133 -9.43 9.38 -4.33
CA LYS A 133 -10.86 9.31 -4.67
C LYS A 133 -11.55 8.08 -4.07
N LEU A 134 -10.88 6.92 -4.07
CA LEU A 134 -11.41 5.71 -3.48
C LEU A 134 -11.59 5.84 -1.95
N TRP A 135 -10.60 6.38 -1.26
CA TRP A 135 -10.62 6.52 0.19
C TRP A 135 -11.53 7.63 0.70
N GLU A 136 -11.49 8.80 0.05
CA GLU A 136 -12.20 9.99 0.52
C GLU A 136 -13.54 10.21 -0.18
N GLY A 137 -13.69 9.76 -1.43
CA GLY A 137 -14.84 10.07 -2.26
C GLY A 137 -15.88 8.96 -2.38
N SER A 138 -15.56 7.70 -2.01
CA SER A 138 -16.49 6.59 -2.23
C SER A 138 -17.56 6.46 -1.15
N TRP A 139 -17.25 6.72 0.11
CA TRP A 139 -18.17 6.54 1.23
C TRP A 139 -18.26 7.80 2.06
N GLU A 140 -19.47 8.28 2.34
CA GLU A 140 -19.69 9.34 3.31
C GLU A 140 -19.37 8.83 4.73
N GLU A 141 -19.08 9.73 5.66
CA GLU A 141 -18.66 9.39 7.02
C GLU A 141 -19.68 8.54 7.77
N ASP A 142 -20.97 8.83 7.57
CA ASP A 142 -22.11 8.17 8.21
C ASP A 142 -22.82 7.16 7.29
N ALA A 143 -22.18 6.71 6.22
CA ALA A 143 -22.75 5.74 5.29
C ALA A 143 -23.05 4.38 5.95
N VAL A 144 -22.24 3.97 6.94
CA VAL A 144 -22.38 2.70 7.65
C VAL A 144 -23.18 2.85 8.92
N SER A 145 -24.43 2.41 8.93
CA SER A 145 -25.35 2.53 10.07
C SER A 145 -25.44 1.29 10.96
N ARG A 146 -25.21 0.08 10.40
CA ARG A 146 -25.33 -1.22 11.08
C ARG A 146 -26.65 -1.40 11.83
N ASP A 147 -27.75 -0.84 11.30
CA ASP A 147 -29.10 -0.91 11.88
C ASP A 147 -29.74 -2.27 11.61
N LYS A 148 -29.61 -3.18 12.56
CA LYS A 148 -30.17 -4.53 12.48
C LYS A 148 -31.70 -4.55 12.52
N ALA A 149 -32.32 -3.57 13.19
CA ALA A 149 -33.77 -3.54 13.32
C ALA A 149 -34.47 -3.26 11.99
N ASN A 150 -33.85 -2.43 11.16
CA ASN A 150 -34.35 -2.07 9.83
C ASN A 150 -33.66 -2.85 8.70
N SER A 151 -32.82 -3.84 9.01
CA SER A 151 -32.03 -4.62 8.02
C SER A 151 -31.17 -3.70 7.13
N LEU A 152 -30.64 -2.62 7.67
CA LEU A 152 -29.82 -1.64 6.98
C LEU A 152 -28.38 -1.67 7.51
N TYR A 153 -27.46 -2.17 6.70
CA TYR A 153 -26.02 -2.14 7.03
C TYR A 153 -25.42 -0.78 6.69
N SER A 154 -25.62 -0.33 5.47
CA SER A 154 -25.18 0.97 4.98
C SER A 154 -26.25 1.62 4.11
N ASP A 155 -26.25 2.96 4.05
CA ASP A 155 -27.14 3.72 3.17
C ASP A 155 -26.55 3.75 1.74
N PRO A 156 -27.22 3.13 0.75
CA PRO A 156 -26.74 3.13 -0.63
C PRO A 156 -26.62 4.53 -1.26
N GLN A 157 -27.37 5.52 -0.75
CA GLN A 157 -27.32 6.89 -1.26
C GLN A 157 -26.04 7.64 -0.83
N LYS A 158 -25.33 7.09 0.17
CA LYS A 158 -24.06 7.62 0.72
C LYS A 158 -22.82 6.89 0.23
N VAL A 159 -22.97 6.04 -0.78
CA VAL A 159 -21.87 5.32 -1.43
C VAL A 159 -21.81 5.73 -2.89
N HIS A 160 -20.69 6.30 -3.29
CA HIS A 160 -20.52 6.97 -4.58
C HIS A 160 -19.47 6.30 -5.44
N ALA A 161 -19.81 6.09 -6.71
CA ALA A 161 -18.86 5.69 -7.74
C ALA A 161 -17.89 6.86 -8.03
N ILE A 162 -16.58 6.58 -8.07
CA ILE A 162 -15.57 7.63 -8.26
C ILE A 162 -15.45 8.11 -9.73
N GLN A 163 -15.97 7.32 -10.67
CA GLN A 163 -16.04 7.61 -12.11
C GLN A 163 -14.71 8.14 -12.68
N HIS A 164 -13.59 7.52 -12.30
CA HIS A 164 -12.29 7.94 -12.77
C HIS A 164 -12.01 7.38 -14.18
N HIS A 165 -11.75 8.28 -15.13
CA HIS A 165 -11.38 8.01 -16.52
C HIS A 165 -10.11 8.81 -16.85
N GLY A 166 -8.95 8.22 -16.58
CA GLY A 166 -7.66 8.85 -16.77
C GLY A 166 -6.86 8.31 -17.96
N ARG A 167 -5.63 8.76 -18.07
CA ARG A 167 -4.71 8.32 -19.12
C ARG A 167 -4.23 6.89 -18.92
N TRP A 168 -3.97 6.50 -17.66
CA TRP A 168 -3.41 5.19 -17.32
C TRP A 168 -4.41 4.28 -16.61
N TYR A 169 -5.39 4.85 -15.89
CA TYR A 169 -6.30 4.08 -15.08
C TYR A 169 -7.77 4.36 -15.38
N GLN A 170 -8.57 3.30 -15.32
CA GLN A 170 -10.01 3.36 -15.45
C GLN A 170 -10.63 2.70 -14.22
N VAL A 171 -11.27 3.49 -13.36
CA VAL A 171 -11.90 3.02 -12.12
C VAL A 171 -13.29 3.66 -12.01
N PRO A 172 -14.32 3.05 -12.61
CA PRO A 172 -15.64 3.65 -12.65
C PRO A 172 -16.39 3.57 -11.30
N ASP A 173 -16.17 2.52 -10.53
CA ASP A 173 -17.01 2.18 -9.38
C ASP A 173 -16.50 2.74 -8.05
N ALA A 174 -17.26 2.50 -6.97
CA ALA A 174 -16.89 2.86 -5.61
C ALA A 174 -15.84 1.93 -5.02
N HIS A 175 -15.18 2.37 -3.96
CA HIS A 175 -14.34 1.52 -3.11
C HIS A 175 -15.17 0.40 -2.47
N LEU A 176 -14.67 -0.82 -2.50
CA LEU A 176 -15.40 -1.99 -1.99
C LEU A 176 -15.41 -2.05 -0.45
N SER A 177 -14.40 -1.48 0.20
CA SER A 177 -14.28 -1.50 1.66
C SER A 177 -14.94 -0.27 2.29
N GLU A 178 -15.55 -0.46 3.46
CA GLU A 178 -16.00 0.67 4.29
C GLU A 178 -14.82 1.53 4.75
N PRO A 179 -15.06 2.80 5.12
CA PRO A 179 -13.99 3.70 5.57
C PRO A 179 -13.21 3.13 6.75
N SER A 180 -11.91 3.21 6.68
CA SER A 180 -10.99 2.80 7.76
C SER A 180 -10.68 3.97 8.71
N PRO A 181 -10.03 3.74 9.86
CA PRO A 181 -9.79 4.78 10.87
C PRO A 181 -9.11 6.04 10.36
N GLN A 182 -8.13 5.91 9.45
CA GLN A 182 -7.43 7.05 8.86
C GLN A 182 -8.07 7.52 7.56
N ARG A 183 -8.91 6.73 6.91
CA ARG A 183 -9.34 6.84 5.51
C ARG A 183 -8.15 6.81 4.55
N THR A 184 -7.42 7.91 4.48
CA THR A 184 -6.16 7.99 3.73
C THR A 184 -4.99 7.66 4.65
N PRO A 185 -4.27 6.56 4.47
CA PRO A 185 -3.04 6.25 5.21
C PRO A 185 -2.01 7.37 5.07
N VAL A 186 -1.29 7.64 6.14
CA VAL A 186 -0.29 8.73 6.20
C VAL A 186 0.90 8.44 5.27
#